data_c06f41245cfdf33664b03e7944c6d236
#
_entry.id   c06f41245cfdf33664b03e7944c6d236
#
_cell.length_a   1.000
_cell.length_b   1.000
_cell.length_c   1.000
_cell.angle_alpha   90.00
_cell.angle_beta   90.00
_cell.angle_gamma   90.00
#
_symmetry.space_group_name_H-M   'P 1'
#
loop_
_entity.id
_entity.type
_entity.pdbx_description
1 polymer ?
#
loop_
_entity_poly.entity_id
_entity_poly.type
_entity_poly.pdbx_seq_one_letter_code
_entity_poly.pdbx_strand_id
1 'polypeptide(L)'
;MARRYTRVITSPAAARIPREWNRPFVSLLSDWGVRDPSPAICRGVVLSIAPDALIVDISHEVDKFNIRHGALLLWCALPFLPIGAHVAVVDPGVGSSRRPIAIETARGDYLVGPDNGLLLPGAERLGGIERVHAIENTQYLLPVLSSTFHGRDLFTPAGAHLALGVPLEYIGPPVDPAGLATLDWPQVGVRPGELETAVIYRDTFGNLKLAGLIADLHEALGGIERGEELAVRVGGGGRRRTERVRWASTFSDVAVGECLLYEDSYGRLCLARNQGSAAAALRLDEGTPLTITRPATRLAAGSAAKATDEETQPSVAARPAD
;
A
#
# COMPACT_ATOMS: atom_id res chain seq x y z
N MET A 1 17.45 -8.96 9.44
CA MET A 1 17.74 -8.79 8.01
C MET A 1 16.45 -8.35 7.34
N ALA A 2 16.32 -7.09 6.98
CA ALA A 2 15.16 -6.55 6.30
C ALA A 2 15.11 -7.16 4.90
N ARG A 3 14.08 -7.95 4.58
CA ARG A 3 13.81 -8.38 3.21
C ARG A 3 13.38 -7.13 2.43
N ARG A 4 14.24 -6.70 1.51
CA ARG A 4 13.97 -5.62 0.55
C ARG A 4 12.73 -5.99 -0.26
N TYR A 5 11.87 -5.02 -0.53
CA TYR A 5 10.72 -5.10 -1.43
C TYR A 5 11.16 -5.28 -2.90
N THR A 6 12.03 -6.24 -3.17
CA THR A 6 12.63 -6.46 -4.48
C THR A 6 11.85 -7.53 -5.24
N ARG A 7 10.60 -7.23 -5.62
CA ARG A 7 10.03 -7.74 -6.87
C ARG A 7 9.38 -6.57 -7.58
N VAL A 8 10.15 -5.96 -8.48
CA VAL A 8 9.62 -5.13 -9.55
C VAL A 8 8.62 -6.00 -10.30
N ILE A 9 7.33 -5.74 -10.14
CA ILE A 9 6.35 -6.21 -11.11
C ILE A 9 6.64 -5.37 -12.34
N THR A 10 7.47 -5.90 -13.24
CA THR A 10 7.63 -5.36 -14.58
C THR A 10 6.33 -5.66 -15.33
N SER A 11 5.33 -4.79 -15.13
CA SER A 11 4.20 -4.77 -16.04
C SER A 11 4.77 -4.48 -17.45
N PRO A 12 4.48 -5.33 -18.44
CA PRO A 12 4.90 -5.05 -19.83
C PRO A 12 4.36 -3.70 -20.34
N ALA A 13 3.33 -3.15 -19.71
CA ALA A 13 2.76 -1.83 -20.01
C ALA A 13 3.65 -0.66 -19.52
N ALA A 14 4.39 -0.81 -18.43
CA ALA A 14 5.30 0.24 -17.93
C ALA A 14 6.53 0.45 -18.84
N ALA A 15 6.85 -0.53 -19.69
CA ALA A 15 8.02 -0.48 -20.59
C ALA A 15 7.82 0.35 -21.88
N ARG A 16 6.65 0.97 -22.11
CA ARG A 16 6.31 1.62 -23.38
C ARG A 16 5.72 3.02 -23.27
N ILE A 17 5.96 3.75 -22.20
CA ILE A 17 5.67 5.20 -22.20
C ILE A 17 6.81 5.86 -23.02
N PRO A 18 6.53 6.49 -24.18
CA PRO A 18 7.57 7.11 -24.98
C PRO A 18 8.32 8.16 -24.15
N ARG A 19 9.67 8.09 -24.16
CA ARG A 19 10.55 9.08 -23.51
C ARG A 19 10.53 10.47 -24.19
N GLU A 20 9.69 10.69 -25.19
CA GLU A 20 9.68 11.89 -26.03
C GLU A 20 8.58 12.91 -25.66
N TRP A 21 8.35 13.10 -24.36
CA TRP A 21 7.62 14.28 -23.94
C TRP A 21 8.61 15.44 -23.89
N ASN A 22 8.61 16.29 -24.92
CA ASN A 22 9.45 17.50 -25.00
C ASN A 22 9.07 18.59 -23.98
N ARG A 23 8.24 18.27 -22.98
CA ARG A 23 7.74 19.20 -21.99
C ARG A 23 8.08 18.72 -20.57
N PRO A 24 8.47 19.64 -19.66
CA PRO A 24 8.66 19.29 -18.26
C PRO A 24 7.43 18.62 -17.68
N PHE A 25 7.59 17.56 -16.92
CA PHE A 25 6.48 16.89 -16.22
C PHE A 25 6.65 17.02 -14.72
N VAL A 26 5.61 17.52 -14.03
CA VAL A 26 5.58 17.63 -12.57
C VAL A 26 4.31 16.99 -12.03
N SER A 27 4.44 16.11 -11.05
CA SER A 27 3.26 15.67 -10.29
C SER A 27 3.30 16.17 -8.86
N LEU A 28 2.11 16.38 -8.28
CA LEU A 28 1.95 16.91 -6.93
C LEU A 28 1.13 15.94 -6.08
N LEU A 29 1.57 15.69 -4.84
CA LEU A 29 0.86 14.95 -3.82
C LEU A 29 0.98 15.66 -2.48
N SER A 30 -0.12 15.81 -1.75
CA SER A 30 -0.10 16.38 -0.40
C SER A 30 -1.29 15.94 0.45
N ASP A 31 -1.26 16.35 1.73
CA ASP A 31 -2.38 16.24 2.67
C ASP A 31 -3.11 17.57 2.91
N TRP A 32 -2.95 18.57 2.05
CA TRP A 32 -3.51 19.92 2.27
C TRP A 32 -5.03 19.99 2.06
N GLY A 33 -5.61 19.02 1.32
CA GLY A 33 -6.98 19.03 0.89
C GLY A 33 -7.20 19.91 -0.35
N VAL A 34 -8.40 19.84 -0.91
CA VAL A 34 -8.79 20.61 -2.10
C VAL A 34 -9.58 21.87 -1.78
N ARG A 35 -9.93 22.09 -0.51
CA ARG A 35 -10.66 23.29 -0.07
C ARG A 35 -9.76 24.50 0.17
N ASP A 36 -8.48 24.24 0.43
CA ASP A 36 -7.44 25.23 0.66
C ASP A 36 -6.77 25.62 -0.66
N PRO A 37 -6.31 26.88 -0.86
CA PRO A 37 -5.65 27.29 -2.09
C PRO A 37 -4.24 26.73 -2.28
N SER A 38 -3.65 26.02 -1.30
CA SER A 38 -2.27 25.54 -1.31
C SER A 38 -1.91 24.72 -2.56
N PRO A 39 -2.75 23.78 -3.05
CA PRO A 39 -2.47 23.07 -4.29
C PRO A 39 -2.38 24.00 -5.51
N ALA A 40 -3.30 24.95 -5.62
CA ALA A 40 -3.33 25.92 -6.71
C ALA A 40 -2.09 26.84 -6.67
N ILE A 41 -1.68 27.27 -5.48
CA ILE A 41 -0.46 28.09 -5.28
C ILE A 41 0.77 27.31 -5.76
N CYS A 42 0.91 26.05 -5.39
CA CYS A 42 2.04 25.22 -5.84
C CYS A 42 2.06 25.02 -7.35
N ARG A 43 0.89 24.79 -7.99
CA ARG A 43 0.82 24.78 -9.46
C ARG A 43 1.25 26.11 -10.07
N GLY A 44 0.84 27.22 -9.48
CA GLY A 44 1.26 28.57 -9.91
C GLY A 44 2.79 28.74 -9.81
N VAL A 45 3.41 28.23 -8.75
CA VAL A 45 4.89 28.22 -8.61
C VAL A 45 5.55 27.38 -9.71
N VAL A 46 5.03 26.18 -10.00
CA VAL A 46 5.54 25.38 -11.12
C VAL A 46 5.45 26.16 -12.42
N LEU A 47 4.29 26.74 -12.75
CA LEU A 47 4.08 27.47 -14.00
C LEU A 47 4.89 28.76 -14.10
N SER A 48 5.23 29.41 -12.99
CA SER A 48 6.12 30.58 -13.00
C SER A 48 7.58 30.23 -13.31
N ILE A 49 8.03 29.02 -13.03
CA ILE A 49 9.38 28.51 -13.28
C ILE A 49 9.43 27.76 -14.62
N ALA A 50 8.46 26.88 -14.86
CA ALA A 50 8.33 26.03 -16.03
C ALA A 50 6.95 26.24 -16.71
N PRO A 51 6.78 27.32 -17.51
CA PRO A 51 5.46 27.71 -18.08
C PRO A 51 4.82 26.62 -18.95
N ASP A 52 5.63 25.80 -19.59
CA ASP A 52 5.18 24.70 -20.46
C ASP A 52 5.02 23.36 -19.73
N ALA A 53 5.17 23.32 -18.41
CA ALA A 53 5.09 22.08 -17.66
C ALA A 53 3.70 21.44 -17.77
N LEU A 54 3.70 20.10 -17.90
CA LEU A 54 2.51 19.28 -17.67
C LEU A 54 2.42 18.98 -16.18
N ILE A 55 1.31 19.37 -15.56
CA ILE A 55 1.11 19.18 -14.13
C ILE A 55 -0.01 18.18 -13.90
N VAL A 56 0.25 17.17 -13.05
CA VAL A 56 -0.73 16.17 -12.63
C VAL A 56 -0.79 16.16 -11.11
N ASP A 57 -1.97 16.32 -10.55
CA ASP A 57 -2.16 16.05 -9.13
C ASP A 57 -2.41 14.56 -8.92
N ILE A 58 -1.57 13.91 -8.14
CA ILE A 58 -1.81 12.53 -7.71
C ILE A 58 -2.97 12.53 -6.72
N SER A 59 -2.85 13.31 -5.66
CA SER A 59 -3.91 13.58 -4.69
C SER A 59 -3.49 14.71 -3.75
N HIS A 60 -4.46 15.49 -3.28
CA HIS A 60 -4.30 16.42 -2.17
C HIS A 60 -5.13 16.01 -0.94
N GLU A 61 -5.79 14.85 -1.03
CA GLU A 61 -6.64 14.27 0.00
C GLU A 61 -5.95 13.10 0.73
N VAL A 62 -4.62 13.15 0.86
CA VAL A 62 -3.94 12.28 1.81
C VAL A 62 -4.46 12.59 3.20
N ASP A 63 -4.74 11.57 4.02
CA ASP A 63 -5.15 11.76 5.40
C ASP A 63 -4.13 12.62 6.13
N LYS A 64 -4.60 13.61 6.89
CA LYS A 64 -3.73 14.59 7.56
C LYS A 64 -2.64 13.91 8.36
N PHE A 65 -1.38 14.30 8.09
CA PHE A 65 -0.18 13.80 8.76
C PHE A 65 0.13 12.30 8.52
N ASN A 66 -0.65 11.60 7.68
CA ASN A 66 -0.46 10.18 7.42
C ASN A 66 0.58 9.95 6.32
N ILE A 67 1.85 9.88 6.71
CA ILE A 67 2.98 9.66 5.80
C ILE A 67 2.83 8.31 5.07
N ARG A 68 2.33 7.25 5.74
CA ARG A 68 2.14 5.92 5.13
C ARG A 68 1.10 5.97 4.01
N HIS A 69 0.00 6.69 4.21
CA HIS A 69 -1.02 6.88 3.18
C HIS A 69 -0.43 7.59 1.96
N GLY A 70 0.31 8.71 2.16
CA GLY A 70 0.99 9.41 1.07
C GLY A 70 1.99 8.51 0.32
N ALA A 71 2.80 7.75 1.05
CA ALA A 71 3.76 6.81 0.47
C ALA A 71 3.09 5.70 -0.36
N LEU A 72 1.94 5.18 0.10
CA LEU A 72 1.16 4.19 -0.64
C LEU A 72 0.59 4.77 -1.94
N LEU A 73 0.04 6.00 -1.90
CA LEU A 73 -0.49 6.66 -3.10
C LEU A 73 0.61 6.91 -4.13
N LEU A 74 1.81 7.34 -3.69
CA LEU A 74 2.98 7.44 -4.56
C LEU A 74 3.31 6.07 -5.18
N TRP A 75 3.44 5.04 -4.35
CA TRP A 75 3.77 3.69 -4.78
C TRP A 75 2.77 3.16 -5.84
N CYS A 76 1.50 3.49 -5.69
CA CYS A 76 0.45 3.11 -6.64
C CYS A 76 0.54 3.91 -7.96
N ALA A 77 0.74 5.24 -7.88
CA ALA A 77 0.59 6.13 -9.03
C ALA A 77 1.84 6.20 -9.92
N LEU A 78 3.03 6.27 -9.32
CA LEU A 78 4.28 6.57 -10.03
C LEU A 78 4.59 5.67 -11.23
N PRO A 79 4.32 4.34 -11.23
CA PRO A 79 4.58 3.49 -12.38
C PRO A 79 3.78 3.87 -13.64
N PHE A 80 2.67 4.58 -13.47
CA PHE A 80 1.75 4.97 -14.55
C PHE A 80 1.94 6.43 -15.00
N LEU A 81 2.84 7.17 -14.33
CA LEU A 81 3.15 8.56 -14.68
C LEU A 81 4.39 8.63 -15.60
N PRO A 82 4.46 9.67 -16.46
CA PRO A 82 5.67 9.99 -17.21
C PRO A 82 6.88 10.21 -16.29
N ILE A 83 8.08 9.99 -16.82
CA ILE A 83 9.32 10.37 -16.14
C ILE A 83 9.34 11.88 -15.95
N GLY A 84 9.66 12.35 -14.74
CA GLY A 84 9.69 13.75 -14.40
C GLY A 84 9.99 14.02 -12.94
N ALA A 85 9.56 15.17 -12.42
CA ALA A 85 9.68 15.51 -11.01
C ALA A 85 8.35 15.28 -10.27
N HIS A 86 8.39 14.54 -9.20
CA HIS A 86 7.24 14.18 -8.38
C HIS A 86 7.39 14.81 -6.99
N VAL A 87 6.68 15.89 -6.76
CA VAL A 87 6.70 16.61 -5.48
C VAL A 87 5.65 16.04 -4.55
N ALA A 88 6.09 15.49 -3.42
CA ALA A 88 5.20 14.90 -2.42
C ALA A 88 5.44 15.51 -1.05
N VAL A 89 4.38 16.03 -0.43
CA VAL A 89 4.45 16.75 0.83
C VAL A 89 3.37 16.29 1.79
N VAL A 90 3.73 15.37 2.68
CA VAL A 90 3.03 15.04 3.91
C VAL A 90 4.06 15.22 5.02
N ASP A 91 4.00 16.36 5.69
CA ASP A 91 5.14 16.87 6.45
C ASP A 91 4.77 17.37 7.86
N PRO A 92 4.46 16.45 8.79
CA PRO A 92 4.22 16.82 10.18
C PRO A 92 5.45 17.46 10.87
N GLY A 93 6.64 17.30 10.25
CA GLY A 93 7.91 17.87 10.74
C GLY A 93 8.31 19.20 10.09
N VAL A 94 7.40 19.91 9.40
CA VAL A 94 7.72 21.20 8.78
C VAL A 94 8.28 22.19 9.82
N GLY A 95 9.38 22.88 9.47
CA GLY A 95 10.06 23.82 10.39
C GLY A 95 10.97 23.16 11.45
N SER A 96 11.07 21.84 11.50
CA SER A 96 12.02 21.09 12.34
C SER A 96 13.37 20.91 11.63
N SER A 97 14.26 20.12 12.23
CA SER A 97 15.56 19.73 11.66
C SER A 97 15.49 18.65 10.56
N ARG A 98 14.26 18.18 10.15
CA ARG A 98 14.12 17.22 9.06
C ARG A 98 14.66 17.81 7.76
N ARG A 99 15.45 17.04 7.02
CA ARG A 99 16.06 17.49 5.76
C ARG A 99 15.01 17.61 4.64
N PRO A 100 15.04 18.66 3.81
CA PRO A 100 14.38 18.64 2.52
C PRO A 100 15.29 17.90 1.52
N ILE A 101 14.76 16.95 0.75
CA ILE A 101 15.55 16.11 -0.15
C ILE A 101 14.95 15.99 -1.55
N ALA A 102 15.83 15.75 -2.51
CA ALA A 102 15.49 15.29 -3.85
C ALA A 102 16.21 13.96 -4.11
N ILE A 103 15.46 12.95 -4.56
CA ILE A 103 15.95 11.61 -4.88
C ILE A 103 15.87 11.44 -6.39
N GLU A 104 16.98 11.06 -7.03
CA GLU A 104 16.96 10.52 -8.40
C GLU A 104 16.78 9.01 -8.33
N THR A 105 15.86 8.50 -9.13
CA THR A 105 15.55 7.07 -9.20
C THR A 105 16.26 6.41 -10.38
N ALA A 106 16.43 5.09 -10.35
CA ALA A 106 17.02 4.34 -11.45
C ALA A 106 16.20 4.45 -12.76
N ARG A 107 14.89 4.77 -12.70
CA ARG A 107 14.08 5.07 -13.87
C ARG A 107 14.38 6.46 -14.47
N GLY A 108 15.01 7.35 -13.71
CA GLY A 108 15.34 8.71 -14.10
C GLY A 108 14.32 9.76 -13.64
N ASP A 109 13.48 9.44 -12.66
CA ASP A 109 12.58 10.40 -12.03
C ASP A 109 13.27 11.13 -10.87
N TYR A 110 12.76 12.30 -10.52
CA TYR A 110 13.10 13.00 -9.30
C TYR A 110 11.92 12.95 -8.33
N LEU A 111 12.14 12.42 -7.12
CA LEU A 111 11.18 12.48 -6.03
C LEU A 111 11.61 13.58 -5.06
N VAL A 112 10.75 14.56 -4.84
CA VAL A 112 11.07 15.79 -4.08
C VAL A 112 10.14 15.92 -2.89
N GLY A 113 10.69 16.06 -1.68
CA GLY A 113 9.89 16.15 -0.45
C GLY A 113 10.70 16.08 0.84
N PRO A 114 10.03 15.92 1.99
CA PRO A 114 10.67 15.77 3.29
C PRO A 114 11.35 14.40 3.44
N ASP A 115 12.50 14.38 4.10
CA ASP A 115 13.18 13.16 4.56
C ASP A 115 12.47 12.61 5.82
N ASN A 116 11.36 11.92 5.59
CA ASN A 116 10.52 11.32 6.63
C ASN A 116 9.95 9.94 6.24
N GLY A 117 10.54 9.32 5.22
CA GLY A 117 10.12 8.02 4.70
C GLY A 117 9.07 8.06 3.60
N LEU A 118 8.43 9.21 3.34
CA LEU A 118 7.36 9.38 2.33
C LEU A 118 7.77 8.90 0.93
N LEU A 119 8.98 9.24 0.51
CA LEU A 119 9.46 9.03 -0.86
C LEU A 119 9.99 7.63 -1.13
N LEU A 120 10.44 6.90 -0.08
CA LEU A 120 11.20 5.67 -0.23
C LEU A 120 10.44 4.54 -0.95
N PRO A 121 9.16 4.23 -0.61
CA PRO A 121 8.42 3.18 -1.32
C PRO A 121 8.22 3.53 -2.80
N GLY A 122 8.03 4.81 -3.12
CA GLY A 122 7.95 5.29 -4.50
C GLY A 122 9.27 5.11 -5.25
N ALA A 123 10.41 5.46 -4.63
CA ALA A 123 11.73 5.28 -5.22
C ALA A 123 12.04 3.80 -5.50
N GLU A 124 11.74 2.90 -4.54
CA GLU A 124 11.89 1.45 -4.73
C GLU A 124 11.04 0.94 -5.90
N ARG A 125 9.81 1.45 -6.03
CA ARG A 125 8.90 1.08 -7.12
C ARG A 125 9.41 1.50 -8.49
N LEU A 126 10.21 2.57 -8.56
CA LEU A 126 10.84 3.11 -9.77
C LEU A 126 12.27 2.57 -10.02
N GLY A 127 12.62 1.44 -9.41
CA GLY A 127 13.88 0.73 -9.64
C GLY A 127 14.95 0.99 -8.58
N GLY A 128 14.65 1.80 -7.56
CA GLY A 128 15.56 2.13 -6.48
C GLY A 128 16.12 3.55 -6.55
N ILE A 129 16.91 3.88 -5.54
CA ILE A 129 17.58 5.18 -5.40
C ILE A 129 18.91 5.13 -6.15
N GLU A 130 19.13 6.09 -7.05
CA GLU A 130 20.40 6.31 -7.72
C GLU A 130 21.25 7.32 -6.96
N ARG A 131 20.70 8.51 -6.69
CA ARG A 131 21.35 9.60 -5.95
C ARG A 131 20.35 10.35 -5.06
N VAL A 132 20.85 10.95 -3.98
CA VAL A 132 20.05 11.81 -3.10
C VAL A 132 20.83 13.09 -2.82
N HIS A 133 20.17 14.23 -2.88
CA HIS A 133 20.72 15.52 -2.52
C HIS A 133 19.79 16.26 -1.55
N ALA A 134 20.37 16.97 -0.59
CA ALA A 134 19.62 17.92 0.23
C ALA A 134 19.24 19.15 -0.61
N ILE A 135 18.06 19.72 -0.34
CA ILE A 135 17.61 20.93 -1.05
C ILE A 135 18.04 22.13 -0.21
N GLU A 136 19.21 22.71 -0.54
CA GLU A 136 19.83 23.79 0.22
C GLU A 136 20.19 25.01 -0.63
N ASN A 137 20.33 24.87 -1.95
CA ASN A 137 20.71 25.97 -2.82
C ASN A 137 19.55 26.93 -3.04
N THR A 138 19.64 28.11 -2.41
CA THR A 138 18.60 29.15 -2.45
C THR A 138 18.30 29.71 -3.84
N GLN A 139 19.19 29.51 -4.81
CA GLN A 139 18.96 29.91 -6.21
C GLN A 139 17.77 29.19 -6.85
N TYR A 140 17.45 27.97 -6.38
CA TYR A 140 16.37 27.14 -6.88
C TYR A 140 15.15 27.11 -5.95
N LEU A 141 15.07 28.03 -5.01
CA LEU A 141 13.99 28.19 -4.04
C LEU A 141 13.27 29.53 -4.25
N LEU A 142 12.13 29.71 -3.59
CA LEU A 142 11.52 31.04 -3.58
C LEU A 142 12.35 32.02 -2.71
N PRO A 143 12.36 33.31 -3.05
CA PRO A 143 13.19 34.31 -2.34
C PRO A 143 12.84 34.49 -0.86
N VAL A 144 11.58 34.25 -0.50
CA VAL A 144 11.10 34.34 0.88
C VAL A 144 10.62 32.97 1.33
N LEU A 145 11.30 32.43 2.34
CA LEU A 145 10.96 31.12 2.90
C LEU A 145 10.07 31.28 4.13
N SER A 146 8.91 30.65 4.11
CA SER A 146 8.05 30.50 5.28
C SER A 146 8.52 29.32 6.12
N SER A 147 8.46 29.43 7.44
CA SER A 147 8.75 28.31 8.34
C SER A 147 7.70 27.19 8.33
N THR A 148 6.54 27.42 7.72
CA THR A 148 5.40 26.51 7.76
C THR A 148 4.89 26.06 6.39
N PHE A 149 5.44 26.61 5.29
CA PHE A 149 4.98 26.23 3.96
C PHE A 149 6.14 25.86 3.01
N HIS A 150 6.96 24.91 3.45
CA HIS A 150 8.06 24.37 2.65
C HIS A 150 7.61 23.73 1.34
N GLY A 151 6.35 23.24 1.27
CA GLY A 151 5.74 22.76 0.02
C GLY A 151 5.82 23.77 -1.10
N ARG A 152 5.43 25.03 -0.82
CA ARG A 152 5.47 26.13 -1.77
C ARG A 152 6.89 26.66 -2.00
N ASP A 153 7.66 26.80 -0.93
CA ASP A 153 8.87 27.62 -0.94
C ASP A 153 10.14 26.84 -1.29
N LEU A 154 10.16 25.51 -0.99
CA LEU A 154 11.32 24.65 -1.21
C LEU A 154 11.01 23.53 -2.22
N PHE A 155 10.00 22.68 -1.92
CA PHE A 155 9.82 21.44 -2.66
C PHE A 155 9.31 21.68 -4.08
N THR A 156 8.31 22.54 -4.23
CA THR A 156 7.72 22.82 -5.55
C THR A 156 8.71 23.52 -6.48
N PRO A 157 9.43 24.60 -6.09
CA PRO A 157 10.41 25.23 -6.98
C PRO A 157 11.57 24.28 -7.31
N ALA A 158 12.13 23.52 -6.35
CA ALA A 158 13.17 22.54 -6.62
C ALA A 158 12.71 21.50 -7.63
N GLY A 159 11.48 20.96 -7.46
CA GLY A 159 10.87 20.00 -8.41
C GLY A 159 10.69 20.59 -9.81
N ALA A 160 10.24 21.85 -9.92
CA ALA A 160 10.08 22.52 -11.21
C ALA A 160 11.43 22.72 -11.93
N HIS A 161 12.48 23.10 -11.23
CA HIS A 161 13.83 23.25 -11.80
C HIS A 161 14.43 21.90 -12.23
N LEU A 162 14.25 20.83 -11.44
CA LEU A 162 14.65 19.48 -11.83
C LEU A 162 13.91 19.00 -13.06
N ALA A 163 12.60 19.28 -13.17
CA ALA A 163 11.81 18.95 -14.36
C ALA A 163 12.28 19.70 -15.63
N LEU A 164 12.88 20.88 -15.48
CA LEU A 164 13.53 21.63 -16.56
C LEU A 164 14.93 21.09 -16.91
N GLY A 165 15.42 20.07 -16.19
CA GLY A 165 16.73 19.47 -16.45
C GLY A 165 17.89 20.12 -15.69
N VAL A 166 17.63 20.90 -14.64
CA VAL A 166 18.69 21.35 -13.74
C VAL A 166 19.35 20.11 -13.11
N PRO A 167 20.67 19.96 -13.20
CA PRO A 167 21.37 18.83 -12.60
C PRO A 167 21.16 18.75 -11.09
N LEU A 168 20.95 17.53 -10.56
CA LEU A 168 20.62 17.29 -9.16
C LEU A 168 21.66 17.86 -8.20
N GLU A 169 22.94 17.83 -8.56
CA GLU A 169 24.07 18.37 -7.79
C GLU A 169 24.00 19.88 -7.56
N TYR A 170 23.26 20.63 -8.37
CA TYR A 170 23.07 22.07 -8.18
C TYR A 170 22.01 22.41 -7.14
N ILE A 171 21.12 21.45 -6.79
CA ILE A 171 20.08 21.66 -5.78
C ILE A 171 20.66 21.72 -4.37
N GLY A 172 21.81 21.06 -4.13
CA GLY A 172 22.54 21.08 -2.86
C GLY A 172 23.46 19.89 -2.67
N PRO A 173 24.01 19.67 -1.46
CA PRO A 173 24.99 18.63 -1.20
C PRO A 173 24.42 17.21 -1.28
N PRO A 174 25.26 16.20 -1.61
CA PRO A 174 24.85 14.81 -1.62
C PRO A 174 24.50 14.31 -0.20
N VAL A 175 23.56 13.41 -0.12
CA VAL A 175 23.10 12.72 1.11
C VAL A 175 23.32 11.23 0.95
N ASP A 176 23.90 10.58 1.95
CA ASP A 176 24.02 9.13 1.98
C ASP A 176 22.63 8.49 2.08
N PRO A 177 22.21 7.66 1.10
CA PRO A 177 20.93 6.97 1.15
C PRO A 177 20.72 6.10 2.39
N ALA A 178 21.80 5.58 3.00
CA ALA A 178 21.71 4.78 4.21
C ALA A 178 21.30 5.60 5.44
N GLY A 179 21.44 6.92 5.39
CA GLY A 179 21.07 7.86 6.46
C GLY A 179 19.69 8.49 6.29
N LEU A 180 18.87 8.01 5.36
CA LEU A 180 17.51 8.51 5.17
C LEU A 180 16.55 7.97 6.24
N ALA A 181 15.57 8.79 6.60
CA ALA A 181 14.50 8.39 7.49
C ALA A 181 13.67 7.29 6.86
N THR A 182 13.47 6.19 7.58
CA THR A 182 12.68 5.04 7.13
C THR A 182 11.22 5.16 7.55
N LEU A 183 10.33 4.59 6.75
CA LEU A 183 8.92 4.47 7.11
C LEU A 183 8.72 3.18 7.92
N ASP A 184 8.07 3.31 9.07
CA ASP A 184 7.59 2.14 9.82
C ASP A 184 6.42 1.51 9.06
N TRP A 185 6.73 0.49 8.26
CA TRP A 185 5.76 -0.25 7.45
C TRP A 185 5.44 -1.58 8.12
N PRO A 186 4.15 -1.99 8.18
CA PRO A 186 3.78 -3.26 8.78
C PRO A 186 4.53 -4.42 8.13
N GLN A 187 5.15 -5.24 8.98
CA GLN A 187 5.91 -6.40 8.52
C GLN A 187 4.95 -7.49 8.04
N VAL A 188 5.38 -8.23 7.02
CA VAL A 188 4.68 -9.40 6.50
C VAL A 188 5.43 -10.64 6.96
N GLY A 189 4.73 -11.53 7.65
CA GLY A 189 5.25 -12.81 8.10
C GLY A 189 4.76 -13.95 7.22
N VAL A 190 5.69 -14.60 6.49
CA VAL A 190 5.38 -15.74 5.64
C VAL A 190 5.83 -17.01 6.33
N ARG A 191 4.91 -17.92 6.63
CA ARG A 191 5.17 -19.25 7.20
C ARG A 191 4.39 -20.31 6.44
N PRO A 192 4.83 -21.56 6.37
CA PRO A 192 4.06 -22.63 5.74
C PRO A 192 2.66 -22.72 6.36
N GLY A 193 1.63 -22.53 5.52
CA GLY A 193 0.21 -22.55 5.92
C GLY A 193 -0.33 -21.24 6.51
N GLU A 194 0.48 -20.19 6.68
CA GLU A 194 0.07 -18.97 7.37
C GLU A 194 0.74 -17.73 6.82
N LEU A 195 -0.06 -16.71 6.48
CA LEU A 195 0.41 -15.35 6.13
C LEU A 195 -0.02 -14.37 7.22
N GLU A 196 0.96 -13.80 7.93
CA GLU A 196 0.75 -12.68 8.85
C GLU A 196 0.86 -11.36 8.08
N THR A 197 -0.11 -10.48 8.22
CA THR A 197 -0.19 -9.19 7.53
C THR A 197 -0.95 -8.17 8.37
N ALA A 198 -1.13 -6.96 7.86
CA ALA A 198 -1.96 -5.94 8.50
C ALA A 198 -2.66 -5.09 7.44
N VAL A 199 -3.75 -4.43 7.84
CA VAL A 199 -4.40 -3.41 7.02
C VAL A 199 -3.49 -2.19 6.96
N ILE A 200 -3.15 -1.73 5.75
CA ILE A 200 -2.31 -0.54 5.54
C ILE A 200 -3.07 0.65 4.99
N TYR A 201 -4.27 0.42 4.45
CA TYR A 201 -5.07 1.49 3.86
C TYR A 201 -6.52 1.04 3.67
N ARG A 202 -7.43 1.98 3.82
CA ARG A 202 -8.85 1.84 3.49
C ARG A 202 -9.21 2.82 2.37
N ASP A 203 -9.68 2.31 1.23
CA ASP A 203 -10.13 3.17 0.14
C ASP A 203 -11.54 3.76 0.40
N THR A 204 -11.98 4.65 -0.50
CA THR A 204 -13.29 5.33 -0.39
C THR A 204 -14.49 4.40 -0.50
N PHE A 205 -14.33 3.19 -1.04
CA PHE A 205 -15.37 2.15 -1.08
C PHE A 205 -15.40 1.30 0.20
N GLY A 206 -14.39 1.45 1.06
CA GLY A 206 -14.20 0.64 2.26
C GLY A 206 -13.52 -0.70 1.99
N ASN A 207 -12.82 -0.85 0.87
CA ASN A 207 -11.89 -1.95 0.65
C ASN A 207 -10.63 -1.74 1.49
N LEU A 208 -10.04 -2.84 1.95
CA LEU A 208 -8.90 -2.83 2.87
C LEU A 208 -7.67 -3.41 2.17
N LYS A 209 -6.71 -2.55 1.82
CA LYS A 209 -5.41 -2.99 1.29
C LYS A 209 -4.55 -3.54 2.41
N LEU A 210 -3.89 -4.66 2.14
CA LEU A 210 -3.02 -5.34 3.09
C LEU A 210 -1.54 -5.06 2.78
N ALA A 211 -0.70 -5.21 3.80
CA ALA A 211 0.76 -5.08 3.62
C ALA A 211 1.31 -6.18 2.70
N GLY A 212 0.71 -7.37 2.75
CA GLY A 212 1.13 -8.52 1.94
C GLY A 212 0.81 -8.36 0.45
N LEU A 213 1.65 -8.97 -0.38
CA LEU A 213 1.47 -9.11 -1.81
C LEU A 213 0.91 -10.49 -2.15
N ILE A 214 0.40 -10.67 -3.37
CA ILE A 214 -0.04 -11.98 -3.85
C ILE A 214 1.07 -13.03 -3.78
N ALA A 215 2.32 -12.64 -4.04
CA ALA A 215 3.47 -13.54 -3.95
C ALA A 215 3.69 -14.09 -2.53
N ASP A 216 3.47 -13.27 -1.50
CA ASP A 216 3.59 -13.68 -0.09
C ASP A 216 2.51 -14.71 0.26
N LEU A 217 1.28 -14.53 -0.27
CA LEU A 217 0.17 -15.45 -0.07
C LEU A 217 0.44 -16.82 -0.73
N HIS A 218 0.98 -16.81 -1.96
CA HIS A 218 1.37 -18.05 -2.65
C HIS A 218 2.57 -18.74 -1.98
N GLU A 219 3.54 -17.99 -1.45
CA GLU A 219 4.64 -18.57 -0.69
C GLU A 219 4.13 -19.21 0.60
N ALA A 220 3.18 -18.59 1.30
CA ALA A 220 2.64 -19.10 2.55
C ALA A 220 1.72 -20.31 2.36
N LEU A 221 0.78 -20.23 1.42
CA LEU A 221 -0.29 -21.21 1.28
C LEU A 221 -0.10 -22.18 0.10
N GLY A 222 0.90 -21.96 -0.76
CA GLY A 222 1.01 -22.66 -2.03
C GLY A 222 0.02 -22.14 -3.07
N GLY A 223 -0.28 -22.94 -4.09
CA GLY A 223 -1.26 -22.58 -5.10
C GLY A 223 -2.66 -22.42 -4.49
N ILE A 224 -3.36 -21.35 -4.84
CA ILE A 224 -4.72 -21.06 -4.38
C ILE A 224 -5.61 -20.98 -5.60
N GLU A 225 -6.72 -21.73 -5.57
CA GLU A 225 -7.68 -21.76 -6.66
C GLU A 225 -8.77 -20.70 -6.49
N ARG A 226 -9.26 -20.16 -7.61
CA ARG A 226 -10.39 -19.24 -7.60
C ARG A 226 -11.62 -19.88 -6.96
N GLY A 227 -12.25 -19.20 -6.03
CA GLY A 227 -13.39 -19.69 -5.26
C GLY A 227 -12.99 -20.44 -3.99
N GLU A 228 -11.70 -20.71 -3.76
CA GLU A 228 -11.22 -21.34 -2.54
C GLU A 228 -11.57 -20.48 -1.32
N GLU A 229 -12.06 -21.12 -0.25
CA GLU A 229 -12.36 -20.46 1.01
C GLU A 229 -11.09 -20.31 1.84
N LEU A 230 -10.83 -19.09 2.33
CA LEU A 230 -9.74 -18.75 3.22
C LEU A 230 -10.28 -18.26 4.57
N ALA A 231 -9.51 -18.48 5.62
CA ALA A 231 -9.79 -18.02 6.97
C ALA A 231 -8.94 -16.78 7.26
N VAL A 232 -9.57 -15.64 7.51
CA VAL A 232 -8.94 -14.41 7.96
C VAL A 232 -9.15 -14.28 9.45
N ARG A 233 -8.10 -14.48 10.23
CA ARG A 233 -8.10 -14.28 11.68
C ARG A 233 -7.71 -12.84 11.98
N VAL A 234 -8.55 -12.17 12.73
CA VAL A 234 -8.29 -10.81 13.22
C VAL A 234 -7.62 -10.92 14.57
N GLY A 235 -6.38 -10.42 14.69
CA GLY A 235 -5.60 -10.42 15.93
C GLY A 235 -5.66 -9.04 16.61
N GLY A 236 -5.68 -9.04 17.97
CA GLY A 236 -5.58 -7.83 18.80
C GLY A 236 -6.73 -7.70 19.82
N GLY A 237 -6.40 -7.28 21.05
CA GLY A 237 -7.40 -6.83 22.05
C GLY A 237 -8.33 -7.90 22.65
N GLY A 238 -7.89 -9.14 22.84
CA GLY A 238 -8.60 -10.14 23.66
C GLY A 238 -9.77 -10.88 22.99
N ARG A 239 -10.19 -10.50 21.78
CA ARG A 239 -11.19 -11.23 20.99
C ARG A 239 -10.59 -11.63 19.64
N ARG A 240 -10.15 -12.87 19.54
CA ARG A 240 -9.81 -13.47 18.25
C ARG A 240 -11.12 -13.85 17.56
N ARG A 241 -11.34 -13.34 16.37
CA ARG A 241 -12.42 -13.79 15.50
C ARG A 241 -11.83 -14.26 14.18
N THR A 242 -12.52 -15.17 13.53
CA THR A 242 -12.15 -15.70 12.22
C THR A 242 -13.31 -15.43 11.27
N GLU A 243 -12.99 -14.75 10.19
CA GLU A 243 -13.91 -14.51 9.09
C GLU A 243 -13.56 -15.45 7.94
N ARG A 244 -14.54 -16.00 7.26
CA ARG A 244 -14.34 -16.79 6.06
C ARG A 244 -14.56 -15.90 4.85
N VAL A 245 -13.59 -15.89 3.95
CA VAL A 245 -13.65 -15.11 2.70
C VAL A 245 -13.27 -16.01 1.54
N ARG A 246 -13.78 -15.71 0.34
CA ARG A 246 -13.39 -16.44 -0.87
C ARG A 246 -12.21 -15.74 -1.53
N TRP A 247 -11.26 -16.53 -2.00
CA TRP A 247 -10.27 -16.05 -2.96
C TRP A 247 -10.96 -15.81 -4.30
N ALA A 248 -10.90 -14.59 -4.81
CA ALA A 248 -11.65 -14.18 -5.98
C ALA A 248 -10.77 -13.38 -6.95
N SER A 249 -11.14 -13.37 -8.23
CA SER A 249 -10.48 -12.51 -9.23
C SER A 249 -11.21 -11.19 -9.41
N THR A 250 -12.51 -11.15 -9.06
CA THR A 250 -13.35 -9.95 -9.17
C THR A 250 -14.47 -9.97 -8.14
N PHE A 251 -15.10 -8.82 -7.91
CA PHE A 251 -16.22 -8.68 -6.97
C PHE A 251 -17.41 -9.58 -7.30
N SER A 252 -17.68 -9.80 -8.59
CA SER A 252 -18.81 -10.63 -9.05
C SER A 252 -18.62 -12.13 -8.81
N ASP A 253 -17.47 -12.58 -8.33
CA ASP A 253 -17.21 -13.98 -8.00
C ASP A 253 -17.89 -14.41 -6.70
N VAL A 254 -18.40 -13.47 -5.93
CA VAL A 254 -19.15 -13.68 -4.69
C VAL A 254 -20.51 -12.99 -4.76
N ALA A 255 -21.48 -13.44 -3.96
CA ALA A 255 -22.79 -12.81 -3.91
C ALA A 255 -22.71 -11.37 -3.37
N VAL A 256 -23.71 -10.55 -3.72
CA VAL A 256 -23.83 -9.18 -3.18
C VAL A 256 -23.86 -9.24 -1.65
N GLY A 257 -23.01 -8.45 -1.01
CA GLY A 257 -22.87 -8.41 0.44
C GLY A 257 -21.89 -9.43 1.03
N GLU A 258 -21.31 -10.35 0.26
CA GLU A 258 -20.24 -11.25 0.72
C GLU A 258 -18.87 -10.58 0.66
N CYS A 259 -17.99 -10.98 1.57
CA CYS A 259 -16.60 -10.54 1.60
C CYS A 259 -15.71 -11.48 0.78
N LEU A 260 -14.68 -10.88 0.17
CA LEU A 260 -13.70 -11.58 -0.66
C LEU A 260 -12.28 -11.09 -0.35
N LEU A 261 -11.31 -11.95 -0.62
CA LEU A 261 -9.89 -11.60 -0.71
C LEU A 261 -9.49 -11.67 -2.17
N TYR A 262 -8.82 -10.67 -2.69
CA TYR A 262 -8.41 -10.61 -4.09
C TYR A 262 -7.08 -9.85 -4.24
N GLU A 263 -6.45 -9.99 -5.40
CA GLU A 263 -5.33 -9.16 -5.83
C GLU A 263 -5.86 -7.89 -6.48
N ASP A 264 -5.48 -6.73 -5.94
CA ASP A 264 -5.85 -5.46 -6.54
C ASP A 264 -5.00 -5.14 -7.78
N SER A 265 -5.38 -4.06 -8.51
CA SER A 265 -4.68 -3.63 -9.73
C SER A 265 -3.22 -3.20 -9.53
N TYR A 266 -2.73 -3.20 -8.30
CA TYR A 266 -1.35 -2.86 -7.94
C TYR A 266 -0.54 -4.07 -7.45
N GLY A 267 -1.13 -5.28 -7.47
CA GLY A 267 -0.50 -6.52 -7.00
C GLY A 267 -0.54 -6.73 -5.49
N ARG A 268 -1.41 -6.00 -4.78
CA ARG A 268 -1.59 -6.16 -3.32
C ARG A 268 -2.80 -7.01 -2.98
N LEU A 269 -2.69 -7.71 -1.88
CA LEU A 269 -3.85 -8.36 -1.28
C LEU A 269 -4.83 -7.30 -0.78
N CYS A 270 -6.10 -7.51 -1.06
CA CYS A 270 -7.16 -6.61 -0.69
C CYS A 270 -8.39 -7.38 -0.20
N LEU A 271 -8.92 -7.01 0.97
CA LEU A 271 -10.21 -7.47 1.46
C LEU A 271 -11.29 -6.51 0.99
N ALA A 272 -12.31 -7.03 0.34
CA ALA A 272 -13.43 -6.25 -0.14
C ALA A 272 -14.77 -6.89 0.21
N ARG A 273 -15.86 -6.15 -0.03
CA ARG A 273 -17.22 -6.64 0.04
C ARG A 273 -17.94 -6.31 -1.26
N ASN A 274 -18.55 -7.29 -1.89
CA ASN A 274 -19.31 -7.04 -3.10
C ASN A 274 -20.48 -6.08 -2.84
N GLN A 275 -20.46 -4.91 -3.49
CA GLN A 275 -21.41 -3.80 -3.32
C GLN A 275 -21.55 -3.32 -1.86
N GLY A 276 -20.43 -3.27 -1.12
CA GLY A 276 -20.44 -2.80 0.26
C GLY A 276 -19.04 -2.51 0.81
N SER A 277 -18.98 -2.04 2.05
CA SER A 277 -17.73 -1.74 2.76
C SER A 277 -17.26 -2.97 3.55
N ALA A 278 -16.09 -3.52 3.21
CA ALA A 278 -15.43 -4.56 3.99
C ALA A 278 -14.99 -4.04 5.35
N ALA A 279 -14.48 -2.79 5.41
CA ALA A 279 -14.09 -2.14 6.65
C ALA A 279 -15.23 -2.10 7.67
N ALA A 280 -16.44 -1.69 7.23
CA ALA A 280 -17.61 -1.64 8.10
C ALA A 280 -18.10 -3.05 8.49
N ALA A 281 -18.21 -3.97 7.51
CA ALA A 281 -18.70 -5.33 7.74
C ALA A 281 -17.79 -6.12 8.67
N LEU A 282 -16.48 -6.02 8.45
CA LEU A 282 -15.46 -6.73 9.21
C LEU A 282 -14.97 -5.94 10.43
N ARG A 283 -15.44 -4.70 10.64
CA ARG A 283 -15.00 -3.80 11.72
C ARG A 283 -13.48 -3.76 11.84
N LEU A 284 -12.81 -3.52 10.70
CA LEU A 284 -11.37 -3.42 10.57
C LEU A 284 -10.99 -2.00 10.19
N ASP A 285 -9.83 -1.57 10.67
CA ASP A 285 -9.25 -0.29 10.36
C ASP A 285 -7.74 -0.41 10.10
N GLU A 286 -7.11 0.65 9.64
CA GLU A 286 -5.66 0.70 9.43
C GLU A 286 -4.89 0.28 10.67
N GLY A 287 -3.79 -0.43 10.48
CA GLY A 287 -2.99 -0.99 11.56
C GLY A 287 -3.53 -2.31 12.14
N THR A 288 -4.75 -2.76 11.77
CA THR A 288 -5.29 -4.02 12.30
C THR A 288 -4.47 -5.20 11.79
N PRO A 289 -3.85 -6.01 12.70
CA PRO A 289 -3.11 -7.20 12.32
C PRO A 289 -4.06 -8.33 11.93
N LEU A 290 -3.69 -9.06 10.88
CA LEU A 290 -4.45 -10.15 10.30
C LEU A 290 -3.56 -11.37 10.09
N THR A 291 -4.16 -12.56 10.17
CA THR A 291 -3.53 -13.81 9.76
C THR A 291 -4.43 -14.51 8.75
N ILE A 292 -3.89 -14.88 7.60
CA ILE A 292 -4.61 -15.59 6.53
C ILE A 292 -4.12 -17.03 6.48
N THR A 293 -5.07 -17.98 6.52
CA THR A 293 -4.80 -19.42 6.48
C THR A 293 -5.86 -20.13 5.64
N ARG A 294 -5.64 -21.39 5.30
CA ARG A 294 -6.76 -22.25 4.92
C ARG A 294 -7.65 -22.54 6.14
N PRO A 295 -8.96 -22.70 5.95
CA PRO A 295 -9.84 -23.12 7.04
C PRO A 295 -9.40 -24.47 7.56
N ALA A 296 -9.45 -24.68 8.88
CA ALA A 296 -9.27 -26.01 9.43
C ALA A 296 -10.35 -26.94 8.84
N THR A 297 -9.93 -28.06 8.26
CA THR A 297 -10.86 -29.09 7.79
C THR A 297 -11.71 -29.54 8.99
N ARG A 298 -13.03 -29.34 8.94
CA ARG A 298 -13.91 -30.00 9.89
C ARG A 298 -13.73 -31.49 9.69
N LEU A 299 -13.01 -32.15 10.59
CA LEU A 299 -13.12 -33.60 10.72
C LEU A 299 -14.62 -33.88 10.89
N ALA A 300 -15.22 -34.57 9.93
CA ALA A 300 -16.59 -35.04 10.04
C ALA A 300 -16.70 -35.73 11.39
N ALA A 301 -17.57 -35.20 12.26
CA ALA A 301 -17.88 -35.84 13.53
C ALA A 301 -18.30 -37.27 13.20
N GLY A 302 -17.46 -38.21 13.65
CA GLY A 302 -17.61 -39.62 13.33
C GLY A 302 -19.05 -40.06 13.62
N SER A 303 -19.62 -40.73 12.65
CA SER A 303 -20.79 -41.56 12.80
C SER A 303 -20.57 -42.49 14.03
N ALA A 304 -21.19 -42.11 15.14
CA ALA A 304 -21.28 -43.02 16.27
C ALA A 304 -22.09 -44.24 15.78
N ALA A 305 -21.39 -45.32 15.57
CA ALA A 305 -22.00 -46.64 15.31
C ALA A 305 -23.00 -46.92 16.42
N LYS A 306 -24.27 -47.01 16.09
CA LYS A 306 -25.31 -47.59 16.94
C LYS A 306 -24.87 -49.06 17.17
N ALA A 307 -24.38 -49.38 18.36
CA ALA A 307 -24.34 -50.73 18.85
C ALA A 307 -25.83 -51.20 19.00
N THR A 308 -26.24 -52.12 18.20
CA THR A 308 -27.50 -52.86 18.37
C THR A 308 -27.29 -53.80 19.54
N ASP A 309 -27.92 -53.48 20.69
CA ASP A 309 -28.11 -54.44 21.76
C ASP A 309 -29.01 -55.55 21.24
N GLU A 310 -28.44 -56.74 21.03
CA GLU A 310 -29.16 -58.00 20.87
C GLU A 310 -29.67 -58.43 22.25
N GLU A 311 -30.97 -58.23 22.51
CA GLU A 311 -31.66 -58.78 23.66
C GLU A 311 -31.73 -60.27 23.54
N THR A 312 -30.97 -60.97 24.39
CA THR A 312 -31.03 -62.43 24.61
C THR A 312 -32.30 -62.72 25.43
N GLN A 313 -33.35 -63.32 24.81
CA GLN A 313 -34.52 -63.87 25.52
C GLN A 313 -34.10 -65.13 26.29
N PRO A 314 -34.53 -65.34 27.56
CA PRO A 314 -34.37 -66.59 28.26
C PRO A 314 -35.37 -67.63 27.86
N SER A 315 -34.86 -68.84 27.55
CA SER A 315 -35.62 -70.07 27.24
C SER A 315 -36.48 -70.50 28.43
N VAL A 316 -37.79 -70.63 28.20
CA VAL A 316 -38.73 -71.27 29.16
C VAL A 316 -38.69 -72.76 28.99
N ALA A 317 -38.22 -73.48 30.06
CA ALA A 317 -38.22 -74.89 30.15
C ALA A 317 -39.67 -75.43 30.35
N ALA A 318 -40.07 -76.46 29.52
CA ALA A 318 -41.32 -77.18 29.63
C ALA A 318 -41.25 -78.12 30.86
N ARG A 319 -42.32 -78.17 31.63
CA ARG A 319 -42.58 -79.22 32.60
C ARG A 319 -43.45 -80.31 31.97
N PRO A 320 -43.23 -81.59 32.28
CA PRO A 320 -44.08 -82.66 31.78
C PRO A 320 -45.38 -82.83 32.54
N ALA A 321 -46.30 -83.35 31.86
CA ALA A 321 -47.64 -83.69 32.41
C ALA A 321 -47.57 -84.95 33.27
N ASP A 322 -48.37 -84.94 34.30
CA ASP A 322 -49.24 -86.06 34.81
C ASP A 322 -50.61 -85.48 35.17
#